data_3178d82a53a026791db7993bcebb5ccb
#
_entry.id   3178d82a53a026791db7993bcebb5ccb
#
_cell.length_a   1.000
_cell.length_b   1.000
_cell.length_c   1.000
_cell.angle_alpha   90.00
_cell.angle_beta   90.00
_cell.angle_gamma   90.00
#
_symmetry.space_group_name_H-M   'P 1'
#
loop_
_entity.id
_entity.type
_entity.pdbx_description
1 polymer ?
#
loop_
_entity_poly.entity_id
_entity_poly.type
_entity_poly.pdbx_seq_one_letter_code
_entity_poly.pdbx_strand_id
1 'polypeptide(L)'
;MAKKEVAKIKLQIPAGAANPSPPVGPALGQHGLNIMQFCKEFNARTMEQKGMIIPVVITAYADRSFTFITKTPPAAVLIKKACNIESGSGVPNKTKVATISKEDVRKIAETKMPDLNASDIESAMSMIAGTARSMGVVVGE
;
A
#
# COMPACT_ATOMS: atom_id res chain seq x y z
N MET A 1 10.57 -23.69 17.83
CA MET A 1 10.31 -22.68 18.85
C MET A 1 9.97 -21.35 18.20
N ALA A 2 8.99 -20.64 18.74
CA ALA A 2 8.65 -19.32 18.25
C ALA A 2 9.80 -18.34 18.53
N LYS A 3 10.21 -17.60 17.52
CA LYS A 3 11.23 -16.56 17.65
C LYS A 3 10.62 -15.35 18.35
N LYS A 4 11.41 -14.70 19.20
CA LYS A 4 10.96 -13.51 19.90
C LYS A 4 10.97 -12.30 18.95
N GLU A 5 9.84 -11.67 18.80
CA GLU A 5 9.74 -10.43 18.01
C GLU A 5 10.41 -9.28 18.75
N VAL A 6 11.31 -8.58 18.09
CA VAL A 6 12.00 -7.40 18.62
C VAL A 6 11.29 -6.12 18.17
N ALA A 7 10.89 -6.05 16.91
CA ALA A 7 10.27 -4.87 16.35
C ALA A 7 9.43 -5.20 15.11
N LYS A 8 8.47 -4.34 14.83
CA LYS A 8 7.73 -4.36 13.58
C LYS A 8 8.01 -3.06 12.83
N ILE A 9 8.35 -3.18 11.57
CA ILE A 9 8.70 -2.06 10.70
C ILE A 9 7.66 -1.98 9.59
N LYS A 10 7.02 -0.84 9.44
CA LYS A 10 6.05 -0.59 8.39
C LYS A 10 6.64 0.35 7.36
N LEU A 11 6.67 -0.08 6.11
CA LEU A 11 7.22 0.70 5.01
C LEU A 11 6.27 0.69 3.81
N GLN A 12 6.38 1.70 2.97
CA GLN A 12 5.73 1.74 1.67
C GLN A 12 6.83 1.82 0.61
N ILE A 13 6.90 0.78 -0.21
CA ILE A 13 7.98 0.64 -1.18
C ILE A 13 7.37 0.41 -2.57
N PRO A 14 7.87 1.09 -3.62
CA PRO A 14 7.42 0.80 -4.98
C PRO A 14 7.68 -0.67 -5.34
N ALA A 15 6.69 -1.31 -5.93
CA ALA A 15 6.77 -2.73 -6.29
C ALA A 15 7.92 -2.97 -7.28
N GLY A 16 8.73 -3.98 -7.00
CA GLY A 16 9.88 -4.33 -7.83
C GLY A 16 11.04 -3.36 -7.78
N ALA A 17 10.99 -2.36 -6.90
CA ALA A 17 12.00 -1.29 -6.84
C ALA A 17 12.61 -1.11 -5.44
N ALA A 18 12.53 -2.13 -4.58
CA ALA A 18 13.18 -2.07 -3.27
C ALA A 18 14.71 -2.06 -3.44
N ASN A 19 15.35 -1.15 -2.72
CA ASN A 19 16.82 -1.01 -2.76
C ASN A 19 17.33 -0.62 -1.37
N PRO A 20 18.66 -0.70 -1.13
CA PRO A 20 19.23 -0.36 0.17
C PRO A 20 19.20 1.13 0.53
N SER A 21 18.72 1.97 -0.37
CA SER A 21 18.61 3.42 -0.13
C SER A 21 17.48 3.72 0.86
N PRO A 22 17.48 4.92 1.51
CA PRO A 22 16.35 5.31 2.34
C PRO A 22 15.02 5.21 1.56
N PRO A 23 13.90 4.84 2.21
CA PRO A 23 13.77 4.59 3.65
C PRO A 23 14.10 3.15 4.10
N VAL A 24 14.38 2.24 3.18
CA VAL A 24 14.57 0.80 3.49
C VAL A 24 15.84 0.54 4.28
N GLY A 25 16.96 1.08 3.81
CA GLY A 25 18.27 0.86 4.43
C GLY A 25 18.32 1.20 5.90
N PRO A 26 18.05 2.46 6.28
CA PRO A 26 18.08 2.86 7.67
C PRO A 26 17.08 2.09 8.55
N ALA A 27 15.87 1.84 8.05
CA ALA A 27 14.83 1.14 8.81
C ALA A 27 15.25 -0.29 9.16
N LEU A 28 15.83 -1.01 8.23
CA LEU A 28 16.30 -2.38 8.45
C LEU A 28 17.66 -2.43 9.15
N GLY A 29 18.53 -1.48 8.84
CA GLY A 29 19.87 -1.40 9.40
C GLY A 29 19.87 -1.21 10.91
N GLN A 30 18.93 -0.44 11.44
CA GLN A 30 18.77 -0.23 12.88
C GLN A 30 18.56 -1.52 13.65
N HIS A 31 17.97 -2.52 13.00
CA HIS A 31 17.66 -3.81 13.61
C HIS A 31 18.64 -4.91 13.22
N GLY A 32 19.70 -4.55 12.47
CA GLY A 32 20.74 -5.49 12.04
C GLY A 32 20.25 -6.53 11.04
N LEU A 33 19.21 -6.22 10.29
CA LEU A 33 18.63 -7.14 9.31
C LEU A 33 19.41 -7.11 7.98
N ASN A 34 19.32 -8.20 7.21
CA ASN A 34 19.94 -8.28 5.91
C ASN A 34 19.11 -7.53 4.86
N ILE A 35 19.50 -6.30 4.56
CA ILE A 35 18.79 -5.40 3.65
C ILE A 35 18.74 -5.97 2.23
N MET A 36 19.84 -6.52 1.75
CA MET A 36 19.91 -7.07 0.39
C MET A 36 18.97 -8.26 0.20
N GLN A 37 18.91 -9.13 1.19
CA GLN A 37 18.00 -10.28 1.16
C GLN A 37 16.54 -9.81 1.10
N PHE A 38 16.19 -8.84 1.94
CA PHE A 38 14.85 -8.27 1.95
C PHE A 38 14.48 -7.67 0.58
N CYS A 39 15.35 -6.84 0.01
CA CYS A 39 15.11 -6.22 -1.28
C CYS A 39 14.89 -7.26 -2.37
N LYS A 40 15.70 -8.30 -2.38
CA LYS A 40 15.61 -9.38 -3.36
C LYS A 40 14.29 -10.13 -3.26
N GLU A 41 13.90 -10.53 -2.04
CA GLU A 41 12.65 -11.24 -1.81
C GLU A 41 11.42 -10.37 -2.12
N PHE A 42 11.45 -9.11 -1.67
CA PHE A 42 10.36 -8.17 -1.93
C PHE A 42 10.17 -7.94 -3.42
N ASN A 43 11.26 -7.67 -4.14
CA ASN A 43 11.19 -7.46 -5.59
C ASN A 43 10.64 -8.69 -6.31
N ALA A 44 11.06 -9.89 -5.92
CA ALA A 44 10.56 -11.13 -6.50
C ALA A 44 9.04 -11.29 -6.28
N ARG A 45 8.55 -10.95 -5.08
CA ARG A 45 7.11 -11.09 -4.76
C ARG A 45 6.25 -10.02 -5.41
N THR A 46 6.80 -8.85 -5.70
CA THR A 46 6.03 -7.71 -6.21
C THR A 46 6.26 -7.40 -7.68
N MET A 47 6.97 -8.26 -8.40
CA MET A 47 7.25 -8.04 -9.82
C MET A 47 5.98 -7.88 -10.67
N GLU A 48 4.94 -8.63 -10.35
CA GLU A 48 3.66 -8.57 -11.07
C GLU A 48 2.90 -7.26 -10.81
N GLN A 49 3.22 -6.57 -9.72
CA GLN A 49 2.55 -5.34 -9.30
C GLN A 49 3.41 -4.10 -9.57
N LYS A 50 4.37 -4.23 -10.46
CA LYS A 50 5.30 -3.16 -10.80
C LYS A 50 4.58 -1.86 -11.15
N GLY A 51 5.08 -0.75 -10.60
CA GLY A 51 4.46 0.57 -10.79
C GLY A 51 3.46 0.96 -9.70
N MET A 52 3.20 0.09 -8.73
CA MET A 52 2.35 0.38 -7.57
C MET A 52 3.20 0.51 -6.31
N ILE A 53 2.73 1.30 -5.35
CA ILE A 53 3.35 1.38 -4.03
C ILE A 53 2.72 0.28 -3.17
N ILE A 54 3.57 -0.59 -2.62
CA ILE A 54 3.11 -1.73 -1.81
C ILE A 54 3.48 -1.48 -0.35
N PRO A 55 2.49 -1.44 0.56
CA PRO A 55 2.78 -1.42 1.99
C PRO A 55 3.34 -2.77 2.42
N VAL A 56 4.41 -2.75 3.20
CA VAL A 56 5.02 -3.95 3.74
C VAL A 56 5.18 -3.82 5.24
N VAL A 57 4.88 -4.89 5.96
CA VAL A 57 5.12 -4.99 7.40
C VAL A 57 6.20 -6.04 7.62
N ILE A 58 7.33 -5.61 8.16
CA ILE A 58 8.49 -6.46 8.41
C ILE A 58 8.55 -6.72 9.91
N THR A 59 8.59 -7.99 10.29
CA THR A 59 8.76 -8.38 11.69
C THR A 59 10.21 -8.81 11.89
N ALA A 60 10.92 -8.09 12.76
CA ALA A 60 12.30 -8.40 13.13
C ALA A 60 12.34 -9.29 14.37
N TYR A 61 13.19 -10.28 14.37
CA TYR A 61 13.35 -11.23 15.48
C TYR A 61 14.70 -11.05 16.18
N ALA A 62 14.79 -11.56 17.41
CA ALA A 62 15.98 -11.42 18.25
C ALA A 62 17.24 -12.05 17.65
N ASP A 63 17.09 -13.06 16.79
CA ASP A 63 18.20 -13.74 16.12
C ASP A 63 18.65 -13.03 14.83
N ARG A 64 18.16 -11.81 14.60
CA ARG A 64 18.42 -11.00 13.39
C ARG A 64 17.79 -11.57 12.12
N SER A 65 16.87 -12.50 12.25
CA SER A 65 16.04 -12.93 11.14
C SER A 65 14.84 -12.01 11.03
N PHE A 66 14.16 -12.09 9.90
CA PHE A 66 12.96 -11.29 9.67
C PHE A 66 11.95 -12.08 8.84
N THR A 67 10.69 -11.71 8.99
CA THR A 67 9.63 -12.10 8.07
C THR A 67 8.91 -10.84 7.64
N PHE A 68 8.31 -10.87 6.47
CA PHE A 68 7.53 -9.73 6.02
C PHE A 68 6.26 -10.19 5.30
N ILE A 69 5.24 -9.34 5.39
CA ILE A 69 4.00 -9.52 4.64
C ILE A 69 3.79 -8.28 3.78
N THR A 70 3.33 -8.50 2.57
CA THR A 70 2.94 -7.40 1.67
C THR A 70 1.43 -7.27 1.73
N LYS A 71 0.95 -6.03 1.76
CA LYS A 71 -0.48 -5.73 1.72
C LYS A 71 -0.85 -5.22 0.34
N THR A 72 -2.14 -5.08 0.09
CA THR A 72 -2.60 -4.47 -1.16
C THR A 72 -2.20 -3.00 -1.21
N PRO A 73 -2.03 -2.41 -2.42
CA PRO A 73 -1.69 -1.00 -2.54
C PRO A 73 -2.68 -0.10 -1.78
N PRO A 74 -2.24 1.06 -1.25
CA PRO A 74 -3.15 1.99 -0.60
C PRO A 74 -4.29 2.41 -1.52
N ALA A 75 -5.49 2.57 -0.96
CA ALA A 75 -6.67 2.98 -1.74
C ALA A 75 -6.42 4.27 -2.51
N ALA A 76 -5.71 5.22 -1.91
CA ALA A 76 -5.36 6.48 -2.56
C ALA A 76 -4.55 6.26 -3.85
N VAL A 77 -3.60 5.34 -3.84
CA VAL A 77 -2.78 5.01 -5.02
C VAL A 77 -3.63 4.38 -6.11
N LEU A 78 -4.52 3.47 -5.74
CA LEU A 78 -5.43 2.81 -6.69
C LEU A 78 -6.38 3.82 -7.32
N ILE A 79 -6.93 4.75 -6.53
CA ILE A 79 -7.81 5.81 -7.01
C ILE A 79 -7.07 6.74 -7.98
N LYS A 80 -5.87 7.16 -7.64
CA LYS A 80 -5.05 8.00 -8.52
C LYS A 80 -4.77 7.31 -9.85
N LYS A 81 -4.46 6.03 -9.81
CA LYS A 81 -4.19 5.25 -11.02
C LYS A 81 -5.45 5.10 -11.88
N ALA A 82 -6.61 4.84 -11.26
CA ALA A 82 -7.88 4.73 -11.98
C ALA A 82 -8.30 6.03 -12.63
N CYS A 83 -8.03 7.17 -11.97
CA CYS A 83 -8.33 8.51 -12.48
C CYS A 83 -7.22 9.07 -13.38
N ASN A 84 -6.10 8.37 -13.48
CA ASN A 84 -4.93 8.80 -14.25
C ASN A 84 -4.39 10.17 -13.80
N ILE A 85 -4.32 10.38 -12.48
CA ILE A 85 -3.79 11.61 -11.87
C ILE A 85 -2.58 11.28 -10.99
N GLU A 86 -1.69 12.25 -10.83
CA GLU A 86 -0.47 12.07 -10.03
C GLU A 86 -0.68 12.36 -8.55
N SER A 87 -1.55 13.33 -8.23
CA SER A 87 -1.82 13.70 -6.85
C SER A 87 -3.28 14.11 -6.65
N GLY A 88 -3.73 13.98 -5.40
CA GLY A 88 -5.05 14.44 -5.01
C GLY A 88 -5.10 15.96 -4.82
N SER A 89 -6.29 16.49 -4.52
CA SER A 89 -6.48 17.90 -4.26
C SER A 89 -5.94 18.32 -2.90
N GLY A 90 -5.32 19.49 -2.82
CA GLY A 90 -4.94 20.10 -1.55
C GLY A 90 -6.15 20.68 -0.79
N VAL A 91 -7.25 20.96 -1.49
CA VAL A 91 -8.50 21.46 -0.91
C VAL A 91 -9.66 20.64 -1.45
N PRO A 92 -9.84 19.40 -1.00
CA PRO A 92 -10.77 18.44 -1.65
C PRO A 92 -12.24 18.82 -1.55
N ASN A 93 -12.63 19.58 -0.55
CA ASN A 93 -14.02 20.02 -0.40
C ASN A 93 -14.40 21.18 -1.35
N LYS A 94 -13.42 21.87 -1.90
CA LYS A 94 -13.64 23.02 -2.80
C LYS A 94 -13.14 22.73 -4.22
N THR A 95 -11.96 22.14 -4.33
CA THR A 95 -11.33 21.87 -5.63
C THR A 95 -11.36 20.38 -5.92
N LYS A 96 -12.09 19.99 -6.96
CA LYS A 96 -12.14 18.62 -7.45
C LYS A 96 -11.15 18.45 -8.60
N VAL A 97 -10.40 17.32 -8.57
CA VAL A 97 -9.34 17.08 -9.55
C VAL A 97 -9.70 16.02 -10.57
N ALA A 98 -10.65 15.13 -10.26
CA ALA A 98 -11.04 14.04 -11.15
C ALA A 98 -12.40 13.48 -10.77
N THR A 99 -12.93 12.62 -11.64
CA THR A 99 -14.15 11.85 -11.38
C THR A 99 -13.84 10.38 -11.59
N ILE A 100 -14.28 9.53 -10.67
CA ILE A 100 -14.14 8.08 -10.78
C ILE A 100 -15.52 7.45 -10.94
N SER A 101 -15.65 6.44 -11.80
CA SER A 101 -16.91 5.73 -11.98
C SER A 101 -17.16 4.74 -10.85
N LYS A 102 -18.42 4.37 -10.64
CA LYS A 102 -18.77 3.32 -9.65
C LYS A 102 -18.13 1.98 -9.97
N GLU A 103 -17.99 1.67 -11.25
CA GLU A 103 -17.33 0.43 -11.67
C GLU A 103 -15.86 0.38 -11.24
N ASP A 104 -15.15 1.51 -11.38
CA ASP A 104 -13.76 1.62 -10.94
C ASP A 104 -13.66 1.53 -9.42
N VAL A 105 -14.58 2.17 -8.69
CA VAL A 105 -14.67 2.06 -7.23
C VAL A 105 -14.87 0.60 -6.82
N ARG A 106 -15.74 -0.12 -7.52
CA ARG A 106 -15.99 -1.54 -7.27
C ARG A 106 -14.76 -2.39 -7.49
N LYS A 107 -14.02 -2.17 -8.59
CA LYS A 107 -12.78 -2.88 -8.89
C LYS A 107 -11.73 -2.65 -7.80
N ILE A 108 -11.58 -1.41 -7.34
CA ILE A 108 -10.67 -1.06 -6.26
C ILE A 108 -11.10 -1.76 -4.96
N ALA A 109 -12.39 -1.74 -4.66
CA ALA A 109 -12.94 -2.40 -3.48
C ALA A 109 -12.67 -3.90 -3.49
N GLU A 110 -12.86 -4.57 -4.63
CA GLU A 110 -12.56 -5.98 -4.79
C GLU A 110 -11.09 -6.28 -4.55
N THR A 111 -10.20 -5.45 -5.06
CA THR A 111 -8.75 -5.59 -4.86
C THR A 111 -8.38 -5.42 -3.40
N LYS A 112 -9.04 -4.51 -2.68
CA LYS A 112 -8.74 -4.21 -1.27
C LYS A 112 -9.48 -5.11 -0.27
N MET A 113 -10.47 -5.88 -0.70
CA MET A 113 -11.29 -6.69 0.22
C MET A 113 -10.50 -7.49 1.27
N PRO A 114 -9.36 -8.14 0.90
CA PRO A 114 -8.59 -8.89 1.89
C PRO A 114 -8.05 -8.03 3.03
N ASP A 115 -7.85 -6.73 2.81
CA ASP A 115 -7.28 -5.81 3.81
C ASP A 115 -8.34 -4.92 4.48
N LEU A 116 -9.59 -4.96 4.00
CA LEU A 116 -10.65 -4.10 4.51
C LEU A 116 -11.46 -4.80 5.59
N ASN A 117 -11.90 -4.02 6.57
CA ASN A 117 -12.84 -4.48 7.59
C ASN A 117 -14.27 -4.23 7.11
N ALA A 118 -14.62 -4.84 5.97
CA ALA A 118 -15.93 -4.72 5.35
C ALA A 118 -16.57 -6.10 5.21
N SER A 119 -17.85 -6.20 5.50
CA SER A 119 -18.56 -7.46 5.43
C SER A 119 -18.99 -7.84 4.01
N ASP A 120 -19.15 -6.85 3.13
CA ASP A 120 -19.58 -7.04 1.74
C ASP A 120 -18.93 -6.00 0.83
N ILE A 121 -19.12 -6.18 -0.48
CA ILE A 121 -18.54 -5.30 -1.50
C ILE A 121 -19.11 -3.87 -1.45
N GLU A 122 -20.37 -3.72 -1.10
CA GLU A 122 -21.01 -2.41 -1.00
C GLU A 122 -20.39 -1.57 0.12
N SER A 123 -20.14 -2.18 1.27
CA SER A 123 -19.45 -1.53 2.40
C SER A 123 -18.03 -1.14 2.00
N ALA A 124 -17.32 -2.02 1.29
CA ALA A 124 -15.98 -1.73 0.77
C ALA A 124 -16.01 -0.57 -0.21
N MET A 125 -16.98 -0.52 -1.11
CA MET A 125 -17.16 0.58 -2.07
C MET A 125 -17.39 1.90 -1.35
N SER A 126 -18.18 1.91 -0.26
CA SER A 126 -18.41 3.12 0.55
C SER A 126 -17.14 3.64 1.18
N MET A 127 -16.27 2.74 1.67
CA MET A 127 -14.96 3.10 2.23
C MET A 127 -14.06 3.73 1.16
N ILE A 128 -14.01 3.13 -0.02
CA ILE A 128 -13.21 3.64 -1.14
C ILE A 128 -13.75 5.00 -1.63
N ALA A 129 -15.08 5.13 -1.73
CA ALA A 129 -15.72 6.39 -2.10
C ALA A 129 -15.39 7.52 -1.12
N GLY A 130 -15.38 7.22 0.19
CA GLY A 130 -14.97 8.18 1.21
C GLY A 130 -13.53 8.63 1.04
N THR A 131 -12.62 7.71 0.75
CA THR A 131 -11.22 8.03 0.47
C THR A 131 -11.11 8.91 -0.78
N ALA A 132 -11.85 8.58 -1.84
CA ALA A 132 -11.86 9.37 -3.08
C ALA A 132 -12.32 10.82 -2.82
N ARG A 133 -13.38 10.99 -2.04
CA ARG A 133 -13.86 12.33 -1.67
C ARG A 133 -12.80 13.12 -0.90
N SER A 134 -12.08 12.47 0.00
CA SER A 134 -11.01 13.11 0.77
C SER A 134 -9.84 13.55 -0.12
N MET A 135 -9.72 12.98 -1.31
CA MET A 135 -8.70 13.33 -2.30
C MET A 135 -9.18 14.37 -3.31
N GLY A 136 -10.43 14.79 -3.24
CA GLY A 136 -11.02 15.68 -4.24
C GLY A 136 -11.46 14.96 -5.51
N VAL A 137 -11.70 13.65 -5.43
CA VAL A 137 -12.19 12.85 -6.54
C VAL A 137 -13.69 12.63 -6.37
N VAL A 138 -14.48 12.97 -7.38
CA VAL A 138 -15.94 12.82 -7.37
C VAL A 138 -16.29 11.40 -7.83
N VAL A 139 -17.17 10.73 -7.08
CA VAL A 139 -17.68 9.42 -7.49
C VAL A 139 -18.89 9.64 -8.40
N GLY A 140 -18.74 9.30 -9.67
CA GLY A 140 -19.79 9.41 -10.68
C GLY A 140 -20.72 8.19 -10.64
N GLU A 141 -21.80 8.27 -11.43
CA GLU A 141 -22.71 7.14 -11.61
C GLU A 141 -22.21 6.14 -12.64
#